data_f2f16e8df9303da53b3f883584e1dbc2
#
_entry.id   f2f16e8df9303da53b3f883584e1dbc2
#
_cell.length_a   1.000
_cell.length_b   1.000
_cell.length_c   1.000
_cell.angle_alpha   90.00
_cell.angle_beta   90.00
_cell.angle_gamma   90.00
#
_symmetry.space_group_name_H-M   'P 1'
#
loop_
_entity.id
_entity.type
_entity.pdbx_description
1 polymer ?
#
loop_
_entity_poly.entity_id
_entity_poly.type
_entity_poly.pdbx_seq_one_letter_code
_entity_poly.pdbx_strand_id
1 'polypeptide(L)'
;MLGHHASTKNPRAFCSHTFIWEMEVSLGGTPLSEARVYAQALAAEGVPVLVASGDRWMLDEFEEGELGGARLVETKVGEGRARAHSRELAAVHGDLAEAIGAACAAPPQPPPARTYPAELRIAVEGEEIARSTVDDPADLLTAIASVFRDSQVSREYRQLAKLLPADDGSRLRAARRRAGSLLARPVMAAKERHWLSQAPSPPARPAARSA
;
A
#
# COMPACT_ATOMS: atom_id res chain seq x y z
N MET A 1 -10.17 6.46 1.79
CA MET A 1 -9.13 5.42 1.68
C MET A 1 -8.82 4.91 3.08
N LEU A 2 -9.02 3.62 3.38
CA LEU A 2 -8.93 3.09 4.74
C LEU A 2 -7.96 1.90 4.82
N GLY A 3 -7.09 1.90 5.85
CA GLY A 3 -6.25 0.77 6.21
C GLY A 3 -5.08 0.49 5.26
N HIS A 4 -4.63 1.48 4.51
CA HIS A 4 -3.51 1.34 3.59
C HIS A 4 -2.16 1.17 4.29
N HIS A 5 -1.19 0.64 3.54
CA HIS A 5 0.19 0.45 3.95
C HIS A 5 1.11 1.44 3.23
N ALA A 6 2.29 1.67 3.81
CA ALA A 6 3.34 2.45 3.19
C ALA A 6 3.96 1.70 1.99
N SER A 7 4.63 2.43 1.13
CA SER A 7 5.34 1.88 -0.03
C SER A 7 6.42 0.87 0.38
N THR A 8 6.76 -0.03 -0.53
CA THR A 8 7.80 -1.05 -0.35
C THR A 8 9.14 -0.47 0.11
N LYS A 9 9.45 0.77 -0.26
CA LYS A 9 10.69 1.46 0.12
C LYS A 9 10.72 1.96 1.57
N ASN A 10 9.61 1.90 2.31
CA ASN A 10 9.57 2.39 3.67
C ASN A 10 9.91 1.28 4.69
N PRO A 11 11.15 1.25 5.22
CA PRO A 11 11.60 0.17 6.10
C PRO A 11 11.00 0.29 7.52
N ARG A 12 10.45 1.43 7.89
CA ARG A 12 9.86 1.67 9.21
C ARG A 12 8.42 1.22 9.31
N ALA A 13 7.72 1.16 8.18
CA ALA A 13 6.30 0.85 8.15
C ALA A 13 6.01 -0.64 8.36
N PHE A 14 4.88 -0.91 9.00
CA PHE A 14 4.37 -2.25 9.13
C PHE A 14 3.83 -2.75 7.79
N CYS A 15 4.25 -3.94 7.40
CA CYS A 15 3.73 -4.61 6.21
C CYS A 15 3.88 -3.76 4.93
N SER A 16 4.96 -2.95 4.83
CA SER A 16 5.18 -2.06 3.70
C SER A 16 5.26 -2.82 2.38
N HIS A 17 4.40 -2.46 1.42
CA HIS A 17 4.34 -3.05 0.08
C HIS A 17 3.53 -2.15 -0.85
N THR A 18 3.67 -2.36 -2.16
CA THR A 18 2.84 -1.72 -3.17
C THR A 18 2.31 -2.79 -4.11
N PHE A 19 1.01 -3.10 -4.04
CA PHE A 19 0.28 -4.18 -4.74
C PHE A 19 0.73 -5.60 -4.39
N ILE A 20 2.01 -5.90 -4.53
CA ILE A 20 2.59 -7.19 -4.13
C ILE A 20 3.88 -6.94 -3.33
N TRP A 21 4.30 -7.96 -2.59
CA TRP A 21 5.55 -7.91 -1.85
C TRP A 21 6.74 -7.64 -2.78
N GLU A 22 7.68 -6.81 -2.31
CA GLU A 22 8.90 -6.42 -3.01
C GLU A 22 8.67 -5.64 -4.32
N MET A 23 7.42 -5.29 -4.67
CA MET A 23 7.18 -4.40 -5.80
C MET A 23 7.40 -2.95 -5.39
N GLU A 24 8.18 -2.28 -6.19
CA GLU A 24 8.44 -0.85 -6.10
C GLU A 24 7.80 -0.16 -7.30
N VAL A 25 6.96 0.82 -7.02
CA VAL A 25 6.36 1.69 -8.03
C VAL A 25 6.87 3.09 -7.78
N SER A 26 7.34 3.77 -8.81
CA SER A 26 7.69 5.19 -8.72
C SER A 26 7.18 5.95 -9.94
N LEU A 27 6.82 7.21 -9.71
CA LEU A 27 6.38 8.14 -10.75
C LEU A 27 7.19 9.43 -10.65
N GLY A 28 7.89 9.80 -11.73
CA GLY A 28 8.79 10.94 -11.72
C GLY A 28 9.89 10.83 -10.65
N GLY A 29 10.35 9.60 -10.34
CA GLY A 29 11.34 9.32 -9.30
C GLY A 29 10.79 9.27 -7.87
N THR A 30 9.53 9.63 -7.64
CA THR A 30 8.90 9.57 -6.30
C THR A 30 8.30 8.18 -6.07
N PRO A 31 8.65 7.46 -4.99
CA PRO A 31 8.03 6.19 -4.64
C PRO A 31 6.54 6.36 -4.36
N LEU A 32 5.74 5.42 -4.83
CA LEU A 32 4.30 5.39 -4.62
C LEU A 32 3.87 4.19 -3.78
N SER A 33 3.12 4.44 -2.72
CA SER A 33 2.26 3.44 -2.09
C SER A 33 0.95 3.29 -2.89
N GLU A 34 0.19 2.22 -2.64
CA GLU A 34 -1.14 2.08 -3.25
C GLU A 34 -2.03 3.28 -2.96
N ALA A 35 -1.98 3.81 -1.73
CA ALA A 35 -2.75 4.98 -1.36
C ALA A 35 -2.40 6.20 -2.23
N ARG A 36 -1.12 6.42 -2.54
CA ARG A 36 -0.68 7.51 -3.44
C ARG A 36 -1.11 7.25 -4.88
N VAL A 37 -1.04 6.00 -5.37
CA VAL A 37 -1.54 5.65 -6.70
C VAL A 37 -3.03 5.96 -6.84
N TYR A 38 -3.84 5.52 -5.86
CA TYR A 38 -5.28 5.80 -5.87
C TYR A 38 -5.59 7.30 -5.70
N ALA A 39 -4.83 8.01 -4.86
CA ALA A 39 -4.99 9.45 -4.71
C ALA A 39 -4.76 10.20 -6.03
N GLN A 40 -3.71 9.84 -6.79
CA GLN A 40 -3.43 10.41 -8.10
C GLN A 40 -4.55 10.12 -9.11
N ALA A 41 -5.04 8.87 -9.16
CA ALA A 41 -6.12 8.48 -10.04
C ALA A 41 -7.43 9.22 -9.71
N LEU A 42 -7.76 9.36 -8.43
CA LEU A 42 -8.94 10.11 -7.98
C LEU A 42 -8.81 11.61 -8.30
N ALA A 43 -7.61 12.18 -8.10
CA ALA A 43 -7.35 13.58 -8.45
C ALA A 43 -7.54 13.85 -9.96
N ALA A 44 -7.13 12.91 -10.82
CA ALA A 44 -7.35 13.01 -12.27
C ALA A 44 -8.83 13.10 -12.64
N GLU A 45 -9.68 12.38 -11.92
CA GLU A 45 -11.14 12.38 -12.09
C GLU A 45 -11.84 13.54 -11.33
N GLY A 46 -11.09 14.43 -10.69
CA GLY A 46 -11.64 15.52 -9.87
C GLY A 46 -12.35 15.03 -8.60
N VAL A 47 -12.06 13.82 -8.13
CA VAL A 47 -12.67 13.21 -6.95
C VAL A 47 -11.80 13.46 -5.72
N PRO A 48 -12.27 14.19 -4.71
CA PRO A 48 -11.49 14.44 -3.50
C PRO A 48 -11.38 13.19 -2.62
N VAL A 49 -10.24 13.03 -1.97
CA VAL A 49 -10.09 12.08 -0.87
C VAL A 49 -10.59 12.74 0.41
N LEU A 50 -11.67 12.23 1.00
CA LEU A 50 -12.22 12.77 2.24
C LEU A 50 -11.36 12.40 3.45
N VAL A 51 -11.02 11.10 3.56
CA VAL A 51 -10.27 10.54 4.69
C VAL A 51 -9.24 9.55 4.16
N ALA A 52 -8.03 9.59 4.70
CA ALA A 52 -7.03 8.56 4.54
C ALA A 52 -6.62 8.00 5.91
N SER A 53 -6.57 6.68 6.06
CA SER A 53 -6.15 6.04 7.30
C SER A 53 -5.19 4.88 7.06
N GLY A 54 -4.29 4.68 8.00
CA GLY A 54 -3.32 3.59 7.92
C GLY A 54 -2.20 3.68 8.95
N ASP A 55 -1.07 3.11 8.60
CA ASP A 55 0.16 3.24 9.35
C ASP A 55 0.65 4.71 9.33
N ARG A 56 1.22 5.20 10.43
CA ARG A 56 1.84 6.53 10.51
C ARG A 56 2.77 6.79 9.32
N TRP A 57 3.62 5.84 9.01
CA TRP A 57 4.61 5.99 7.95
C TRP A 57 4.02 6.04 6.55
N MET A 58 2.83 5.45 6.34
CA MET A 58 2.07 5.64 5.10
C MET A 58 1.49 7.05 5.02
N LEU A 59 0.97 7.56 6.13
CA LEU A 59 0.44 8.93 6.17
C LEU A 59 1.53 9.96 5.95
N ASP A 60 2.74 9.71 6.47
CA ASP A 60 3.91 10.57 6.30
C ASP A 60 4.51 10.54 4.87
N GLU A 61 4.09 9.59 4.01
CA GLU A 61 4.50 9.56 2.60
C GLU A 61 3.80 10.61 1.73
N PHE A 62 2.66 11.13 2.17
CA PHE A 62 1.97 12.16 1.41
C PHE A 62 2.71 13.50 1.54
N GLU A 63 2.97 14.10 0.39
CA GLU A 63 3.51 15.45 0.30
C GLU A 63 2.45 16.49 0.68
N GLU A 64 2.87 17.68 1.10
CA GLU A 64 1.96 18.76 1.43
C GLU A 64 1.03 19.06 0.25
N GLY A 65 -0.28 19.08 0.52
CA GLY A 65 -1.30 19.33 -0.50
C GLY A 65 -1.64 18.15 -1.40
N GLU A 66 -0.90 17.03 -1.37
CA GLU A 66 -1.14 15.88 -2.25
C GLU A 66 -2.54 15.25 -2.07
N LEU A 67 -3.13 15.40 -0.91
CA LEU A 67 -4.51 14.95 -0.62
C LEU A 67 -5.54 16.08 -0.54
N GLY A 68 -5.19 17.31 -0.92
CA GLY A 68 -6.13 18.41 -1.00
C GLY A 68 -6.82 18.79 0.33
N GLY A 69 -6.22 18.46 1.48
CA GLY A 69 -6.80 18.70 2.79
C GLY A 69 -7.64 17.55 3.35
N ALA A 70 -7.48 16.34 2.84
CA ALA A 70 -8.07 15.12 3.41
C ALA A 70 -7.74 14.98 4.90
N ARG A 71 -8.66 14.42 5.66
CA ARG A 71 -8.43 14.08 7.08
C ARG A 71 -7.57 12.82 7.18
N LEU A 72 -6.49 12.88 7.95
CA LEU A 72 -5.59 11.77 8.17
C LEU A 72 -5.85 11.12 9.52
N VAL A 73 -6.05 9.79 9.54
CA VAL A 73 -6.32 9.04 10.77
C VAL A 73 -5.29 7.92 10.91
N GLU A 74 -4.37 8.09 11.86
CA GLU A 74 -3.42 7.06 12.23
C GLU A 74 -4.12 5.91 12.94
N THR A 75 -3.89 4.68 12.47
CA THR A 75 -4.43 3.46 13.08
C THR A 75 -3.37 2.69 13.85
N LYS A 76 -2.11 2.82 13.46
CA LYS A 76 -0.96 2.14 14.04
C LYS A 76 0.32 2.87 13.70
N VAL A 77 1.38 2.53 14.42
CA VAL A 77 2.76 2.95 14.12
C VAL A 77 3.60 1.70 13.90
N GLY A 78 4.16 1.56 12.71
CA GLY A 78 5.07 0.47 12.37
C GLY A 78 6.39 0.59 13.13
N GLU A 79 6.92 -0.57 13.55
CA GLU A 79 8.26 -0.76 14.11
C GLU A 79 9.06 -1.68 13.18
N GLY A 80 9.03 -1.39 11.88
CA GLY A 80 9.52 -2.23 10.82
C GLY A 80 8.44 -3.15 10.26
N ARG A 81 8.77 -3.93 9.23
CA ARG A 81 7.81 -4.68 8.41
C ARG A 81 6.96 -5.71 9.16
N ALA A 82 7.46 -6.26 10.27
CA ALA A 82 6.83 -7.37 10.97
C ALA A 82 6.11 -6.97 12.28
N ARG A 83 6.27 -5.74 12.74
CA ARG A 83 5.71 -5.28 14.02
C ARG A 83 5.09 -3.91 13.90
N ALA A 84 4.04 -3.69 14.69
CA ALA A 84 3.42 -2.38 14.85
C ALA A 84 2.78 -2.25 16.23
N HIS A 85 2.73 -1.03 16.71
CA HIS A 85 1.85 -0.62 17.79
C HIS A 85 0.51 -0.15 17.21
N SER A 86 -0.55 -0.92 17.44
CA SER A 86 -1.90 -0.50 17.08
C SER A 86 -2.48 0.40 18.16
N ARG A 87 -3.23 1.41 17.74
CA ARG A 87 -4.05 2.20 18.63
C ARG A 87 -5.26 1.40 19.11
N GLU A 88 -5.85 1.82 20.22
CA GLU A 88 -7.10 1.23 20.71
C GLU A 88 -8.21 1.34 19.66
N LEU A 89 -8.91 0.21 19.40
CA LEU A 89 -9.90 0.10 18.34
C LEU A 89 -11.04 1.13 18.48
N ALA A 90 -11.53 1.33 19.71
CA ALA A 90 -12.60 2.29 19.98
C ALA A 90 -12.16 3.73 19.68
N ALA A 91 -10.91 4.09 20.00
CA ALA A 91 -10.35 5.41 19.69
C ALA A 91 -10.24 5.61 18.18
N VAL A 92 -9.71 4.61 17.44
CA VAL A 92 -9.62 4.67 15.97
C VAL A 92 -11.00 4.81 15.33
N HIS A 93 -12.00 4.07 15.80
CA HIS A 93 -13.38 4.19 15.30
C HIS A 93 -13.97 5.59 15.57
N GLY A 94 -13.71 6.15 16.75
CA GLY A 94 -14.12 7.51 17.10
C GLY A 94 -13.52 8.55 16.15
N ASP A 95 -12.19 8.51 15.99
CA ASP A 95 -11.47 9.42 15.11
C ASP A 95 -11.91 9.29 13.63
N LEU A 96 -12.17 8.07 13.17
CA LEU A 96 -12.68 7.85 11.81
C LEU A 96 -14.09 8.43 11.63
N ALA A 97 -14.98 8.21 12.60
CA ALA A 97 -16.34 8.75 12.56
C ALA A 97 -16.32 10.28 12.56
N GLU A 98 -15.50 10.89 13.42
CA GLU A 98 -15.31 12.34 13.46
C GLU A 98 -14.73 12.88 12.14
N ALA A 99 -13.66 12.27 11.65
CA ALA A 99 -13.01 12.68 10.40
C ALA A 99 -13.96 12.58 9.20
N ILE A 100 -14.75 11.52 9.10
CA ILE A 100 -15.75 11.35 8.04
C ILE A 100 -16.85 12.40 8.18
N GLY A 101 -17.40 12.58 9.38
CA GLY A 101 -18.44 13.59 9.63
C GLY A 101 -17.98 15.00 9.28
N ALA A 102 -16.78 15.38 9.71
CA ALA A 102 -16.19 16.68 9.40
C ALA A 102 -15.91 16.86 7.89
N ALA A 103 -15.39 15.82 7.22
CA ALA A 103 -15.13 15.89 5.79
C ALA A 103 -16.42 15.90 4.95
N CYS A 104 -17.50 15.26 5.40
CA CYS A 104 -18.80 15.37 4.74
C CYS A 104 -19.44 16.74 4.92
N ALA A 105 -19.26 17.39 6.09
CA ALA A 105 -19.76 18.74 6.36
C ALA A 105 -18.99 19.82 5.57
N ALA A 106 -17.68 19.62 5.38
CA ALA A 106 -16.80 20.54 4.65
C ALA A 106 -15.84 19.70 3.77
N PRO A 107 -16.30 19.24 2.60
CA PRO A 107 -15.47 18.40 1.74
C PRO A 107 -14.19 19.10 1.28
N PRO A 108 -13.03 18.42 1.32
CA PRO A 108 -11.80 18.97 0.76
C PRO A 108 -11.93 19.13 -0.76
N GLN A 109 -11.11 20.01 -1.32
CA GLN A 109 -11.03 20.13 -2.78
C GLN A 109 -10.14 19.01 -3.32
N PRO A 110 -10.39 18.51 -4.55
CA PRO A 110 -9.45 17.64 -5.22
C PRO A 110 -8.08 18.31 -5.28
N PRO A 111 -6.98 17.60 -4.97
CA PRO A 111 -5.65 18.18 -5.12
C PRO A 111 -5.36 18.43 -6.60
N PRO A 112 -4.44 19.36 -6.92
CA PRO A 112 -3.96 19.50 -8.28
C PRO A 112 -3.29 18.18 -8.70
N ALA A 113 -3.56 17.76 -9.93
CA ALA A 113 -2.86 16.62 -10.52
C ALA A 113 -1.35 16.92 -10.58
N ARG A 114 -0.53 15.90 -10.40
CA ARG A 114 0.92 16.01 -10.62
C ARG A 114 1.21 16.46 -12.06
N THR A 115 2.40 17.02 -12.26
CA THR A 115 2.84 17.39 -13.61
C THR A 115 3.08 16.13 -14.45
N TYR A 116 2.48 16.10 -15.61
CA TYR A 116 2.66 15.09 -16.64
C TYR A 116 3.21 15.74 -17.92
N PRO A 117 3.93 15.01 -18.81
CA PRO A 117 4.22 13.58 -18.69
C PRO A 117 5.17 13.23 -17.54
N ALA A 118 5.04 12.02 -17.00
CA ALA A 118 5.89 11.53 -15.92
C ALA A 118 6.37 10.09 -16.18
N GLU A 119 7.62 9.79 -15.82
CA GLU A 119 8.17 8.45 -15.95
C GLU A 119 7.59 7.53 -14.87
N LEU A 120 6.90 6.48 -15.28
CA LEU A 120 6.50 5.35 -14.45
C LEU A 120 7.59 4.29 -14.50
N ARG A 121 8.06 3.88 -13.33
CA ARG A 121 9.03 2.80 -13.19
C ARG A 121 8.50 1.78 -12.19
N ILE A 122 8.59 0.50 -12.55
CA ILE A 122 8.18 -0.61 -11.70
C ILE A 122 9.35 -1.59 -11.59
N ALA A 123 9.71 -1.94 -10.37
CA ALA A 123 10.72 -2.95 -10.07
C ALA A 123 10.16 -3.99 -9.10
N VAL A 124 10.69 -5.21 -9.14
CA VAL A 124 10.38 -6.30 -8.20
C VAL A 124 11.69 -6.89 -7.72
N GLU A 125 11.85 -7.01 -6.40
CA GLU A 125 13.09 -7.47 -5.77
C GLU A 125 14.33 -6.67 -6.23
N GLY A 126 14.13 -5.37 -6.54
CA GLY A 126 15.19 -4.47 -7.02
C GLY A 126 15.47 -4.54 -8.52
N GLU A 127 14.91 -5.51 -9.24
CA GLU A 127 15.03 -5.62 -10.69
C GLU A 127 13.91 -4.81 -11.38
N GLU A 128 14.29 -3.92 -12.30
CA GLU A 128 13.33 -3.16 -13.09
C GLU A 128 12.62 -4.07 -14.10
N ILE A 129 11.31 -4.18 -13.97
CA ILE A 129 10.48 -5.02 -14.84
C ILE A 129 9.69 -4.22 -15.87
N ALA A 130 9.52 -2.92 -15.65
CA ALA A 130 8.85 -2.02 -16.58
C ALA A 130 9.27 -0.57 -16.38
N ARG A 131 9.31 0.15 -17.51
CA ARG A 131 9.50 1.59 -17.58
C ARG A 131 8.64 2.13 -18.71
N SER A 132 7.87 3.17 -18.46
CA SER A 132 7.04 3.83 -19.47
C SER A 132 6.83 5.30 -19.11
N THR A 133 6.41 6.09 -20.06
CA THR A 133 5.93 7.44 -19.82
C THR A 133 4.41 7.38 -19.65
N VAL A 134 3.89 8.04 -18.64
CA VAL A 134 2.46 8.27 -18.44
C VAL A 134 2.21 9.73 -18.82
N ASP A 135 1.39 9.94 -19.84
CA ASP A 135 1.13 11.25 -20.39
C ASP A 135 -0.07 11.93 -19.70
N ASP A 136 -1.00 11.13 -19.21
CA ASP A 136 -2.21 11.59 -18.51
C ASP A 136 -2.34 10.87 -17.16
N PRO A 137 -2.63 11.59 -16.06
CA PRO A 137 -2.84 10.97 -14.74
C PRO A 137 -3.95 9.91 -14.74
N ALA A 138 -4.98 10.03 -15.59
CA ALA A 138 -6.04 9.03 -15.71
C ALA A 138 -5.52 7.67 -16.21
N ASP A 139 -4.40 7.64 -16.94
CA ASP A 139 -3.80 6.42 -17.46
C ASP A 139 -2.91 5.68 -16.46
N LEU A 140 -2.60 6.27 -15.30
CA LEU A 140 -1.65 5.70 -14.33
C LEU A 140 -2.03 4.28 -13.90
N LEU A 141 -3.29 4.07 -13.51
CA LEU A 141 -3.78 2.75 -13.10
C LEU A 141 -3.74 1.74 -14.24
N THR A 142 -4.09 2.17 -15.45
CA THR A 142 -4.05 1.35 -16.66
C THR A 142 -2.61 0.94 -16.99
N ALA A 143 -1.67 1.88 -16.90
CA ALA A 143 -0.25 1.64 -17.13
C ALA A 143 0.31 0.62 -16.13
N ILE A 144 0.02 0.78 -14.84
CA ILE A 144 0.41 -0.18 -13.79
C ILE A 144 -0.24 -1.55 -14.05
N ALA A 145 -1.55 -1.59 -14.35
CA ALA A 145 -2.28 -2.83 -14.61
C ALA A 145 -1.76 -3.59 -15.84
N SER A 146 -1.28 -2.88 -16.87
CA SER A 146 -0.70 -3.50 -18.06
C SER A 146 0.56 -4.30 -17.73
N VAL A 147 1.40 -3.77 -16.84
CA VAL A 147 2.61 -4.46 -16.36
C VAL A 147 2.25 -5.78 -15.66
N PHE A 148 1.21 -5.78 -14.83
CA PHE A 148 0.73 -7.02 -14.21
C PHE A 148 0.21 -8.02 -15.23
N ARG A 149 -0.46 -7.57 -16.29
CA ARG A 149 -0.99 -8.44 -17.34
C ARG A 149 0.12 -9.12 -18.13
N ASP A 150 1.18 -8.40 -18.41
CA ASP A 150 2.24 -8.81 -19.33
C ASP A 150 3.47 -9.39 -18.62
N SER A 151 3.57 -9.20 -17.31
CA SER A 151 4.70 -9.66 -16.50
C SER A 151 4.77 -11.18 -16.34
N GLN A 152 5.97 -11.67 -16.10
CA GLN A 152 6.22 -13.09 -15.80
C GLN A 152 5.48 -13.53 -14.53
N VAL A 153 5.33 -12.66 -13.53
CA VAL A 153 4.55 -12.89 -12.30
C VAL A 153 3.11 -13.28 -12.64
N SER A 154 2.48 -12.57 -13.58
CA SER A 154 1.12 -12.92 -14.04
C SER A 154 1.08 -14.20 -14.85
N ARG A 155 2.16 -14.55 -15.56
CA ARG A 155 2.25 -15.84 -16.31
C ARG A 155 2.36 -16.99 -15.34
N GLU A 156 3.20 -16.90 -14.32
CA GLU A 156 3.33 -17.91 -13.27
C GLU A 156 2.05 -18.08 -12.47
N TYR A 157 1.39 -16.98 -12.08
CA TYR A 157 0.09 -17.03 -11.43
C TYR A 157 -1.00 -17.66 -12.31
N ARG A 158 -0.99 -17.39 -13.63
CA ARG A 158 -1.91 -18.01 -14.59
C ARG A 158 -1.58 -19.49 -14.82
N GLN A 159 -0.31 -19.88 -14.79
CA GLN A 159 0.09 -21.28 -14.87
C GLN A 159 -0.33 -22.06 -13.63
N LEU A 160 -0.09 -21.51 -12.43
CA LEU A 160 -0.59 -22.08 -11.18
C LEU A 160 -2.13 -22.17 -11.15
N ALA A 161 -2.83 -21.17 -11.68
CA ALA A 161 -4.29 -21.21 -11.78
C ALA A 161 -4.82 -22.27 -12.75
N LYS A 162 -4.06 -22.62 -13.80
CA LYS A 162 -4.41 -23.71 -14.74
C LYS A 162 -4.19 -25.11 -14.17
N LEU A 163 -3.30 -25.25 -13.20
CA LEU A 163 -3.03 -26.53 -12.51
C LEU A 163 -4.10 -26.84 -11.44
N LEU A 164 -4.96 -25.88 -11.11
CA LEU A 164 -6.08 -26.09 -10.21
C LEU A 164 -7.32 -26.49 -11.03
N PRO A 165 -8.00 -27.60 -10.69
CA PRO A 165 -9.18 -28.07 -11.44
C PRO A 165 -10.24 -26.96 -11.49
N ALA A 166 -10.83 -26.79 -12.67
CA ALA A 166 -11.96 -25.89 -12.90
C ALA A 166 -13.17 -26.46 -12.19
N ASP A 167 -13.41 -26.00 -10.96
CA ASP A 167 -14.58 -26.38 -10.18
C ASP A 167 -15.43 -25.13 -9.86
N ASP A 168 -16.69 -25.36 -9.55
CA ASP A 168 -17.66 -24.29 -9.27
C ASP A 168 -17.10 -23.32 -8.22
N GLY A 169 -16.95 -22.09 -8.53
CA GLY A 169 -16.17 -21.05 -7.83
C GLY A 169 -16.26 -20.96 -6.28
N SER A 170 -16.97 -21.87 -5.60
CA SER A 170 -17.09 -21.91 -4.13
C SER A 170 -16.00 -22.78 -3.47
N ARG A 171 -15.76 -23.96 -4.01
CA ARG A 171 -14.71 -24.88 -3.55
C ARG A 171 -13.32 -24.36 -3.92
N LEU A 172 -13.19 -23.74 -5.10
CA LEU A 172 -11.96 -23.11 -5.54
C LEU A 172 -11.54 -21.93 -4.64
N ARG A 173 -12.49 -21.11 -4.18
CA ARG A 173 -12.22 -20.04 -3.21
C ARG A 173 -11.76 -20.59 -1.86
N ALA A 174 -12.38 -21.67 -1.37
CA ALA A 174 -11.99 -22.33 -0.13
C ALA A 174 -10.64 -23.06 -0.26
N ALA A 175 -10.38 -23.72 -1.39
CA ALA A 175 -9.10 -24.37 -1.70
C ALA A 175 -7.97 -23.35 -1.89
N ARG A 176 -8.22 -22.23 -2.59
CA ARG A 176 -7.26 -21.09 -2.70
C ARG A 176 -6.90 -20.51 -1.34
N ARG A 177 -7.87 -20.31 -0.44
CA ARG A 177 -7.60 -19.86 0.93
C ARG A 177 -6.76 -20.87 1.71
N ARG A 178 -7.02 -22.17 1.57
CA ARG A 178 -6.26 -23.25 2.25
C ARG A 178 -4.89 -23.48 1.61
N ALA A 179 -4.78 -23.57 0.30
CA ALA A 179 -3.53 -23.75 -0.41
C ALA A 179 -2.63 -22.51 -0.28
N GLY A 180 -3.19 -21.30 -0.41
CA GLY A 180 -2.48 -20.06 -0.13
C GLY A 180 -1.95 -19.99 1.29
N SER A 181 -2.74 -20.43 2.29
CA SER A 181 -2.28 -20.46 3.69
C SER A 181 -1.24 -21.56 3.97
N LEU A 182 -1.29 -22.70 3.28
CA LEU A 182 -0.37 -23.82 3.50
C LEU A 182 0.97 -23.64 2.77
N LEU A 183 0.94 -23.09 1.54
CA LEU A 183 2.14 -22.81 0.75
C LEU A 183 2.77 -21.46 1.13
N ALA A 184 1.97 -20.47 1.48
CA ALA A 184 2.47 -19.16 1.89
C ALA A 184 3.12 -19.18 3.30
N ARG A 185 2.63 -20.03 4.23
CA ARG A 185 3.18 -20.10 5.59
C ARG A 185 4.68 -20.34 5.67
N PRO A 186 5.27 -21.38 5.04
CA PRO A 186 6.72 -21.58 5.11
C PRO A 186 7.52 -20.52 4.36
N VAL A 187 7.01 -20.03 3.22
CA VAL A 187 7.64 -18.96 2.46
C VAL A 187 7.57 -17.63 3.22
N MET A 188 6.41 -17.29 3.80
CA MET A 188 6.25 -16.09 4.61
C MET A 188 7.09 -16.17 5.89
N ALA A 189 7.13 -17.31 6.57
CA ALA A 189 7.98 -17.51 7.76
C ALA A 189 9.48 -17.44 7.42
N ALA A 190 9.91 -17.87 6.24
CA ALA A 190 11.29 -17.73 5.79
C ALA A 190 11.62 -16.26 5.46
N LYS A 191 10.74 -15.57 4.72
CA LYS A 191 10.86 -14.13 4.44
C LYS A 191 10.81 -13.30 5.72
N GLU A 192 9.92 -13.60 6.66
CA GLU A 192 9.83 -12.94 7.95
C GLU A 192 11.13 -13.08 8.75
N ARG A 193 11.72 -14.28 8.82
CA ARG A 193 13.04 -14.48 9.45
C ARG A 193 14.13 -13.68 8.77
N HIS A 194 14.14 -13.64 7.45
CA HIS A 194 15.09 -12.85 6.67
C HIS A 194 14.93 -11.35 6.97
N TRP A 195 13.70 -10.84 7.00
CA TRP A 195 13.42 -9.43 7.33
C TRP A 195 13.77 -9.08 8.78
N LEU A 196 13.45 -9.96 9.73
CA LEU A 196 13.80 -9.75 11.13
C LEU A 196 15.32 -9.72 11.34
N SER A 197 16.08 -10.46 10.53
CA SER A 197 17.55 -10.41 10.57
C SER A 197 18.14 -9.13 9.98
N GLN A 198 17.41 -8.43 9.13
CA GLN A 198 17.82 -7.16 8.52
C GLN A 198 17.22 -5.93 9.23
N ALA A 199 16.27 -6.12 10.14
CA ALA A 199 15.65 -5.03 10.85
C ALA A 199 16.67 -4.35 11.79
N PRO A 200 16.76 -3.02 11.79
CA PRO A 200 17.57 -2.31 12.76
C PRO A 200 17.08 -2.63 14.18
N SER A 201 18.02 -2.76 15.10
CA SER A 201 17.68 -2.99 16.52
C SER A 201 16.68 -1.93 16.99
N PRO A 202 15.62 -2.32 17.72
CA PRO A 202 14.65 -1.34 18.21
C PRO A 202 15.37 -0.31 19.10
N PRO A 203 15.00 0.97 19.01
CA PRO A 203 15.54 1.99 19.90
C PRO A 203 15.26 1.59 21.35
N ALA A 204 16.24 1.80 22.22
CA ALA A 204 16.11 1.53 23.64
C ALA A 204 14.85 2.23 24.18
N ARG A 205 14.01 1.48 24.91
CA ARG A 205 12.83 2.07 25.57
C ARG A 205 13.28 3.26 26.42
N PRO A 206 12.67 4.44 26.27
CA PRO A 206 12.92 5.52 27.22
C PRO A 206 12.59 5.01 28.63
N ALA A 207 13.51 5.25 29.56
CA ALA A 207 13.30 4.89 30.96
C ALA A 207 11.99 5.50 31.45
N ALA A 208 11.14 4.67 32.07
CA ALA A 208 9.90 5.14 32.68
C ALA A 208 10.26 6.29 33.64
N ARG A 209 9.75 7.49 33.35
CA ARG A 209 9.85 8.60 34.30
C ARG A 209 9.01 8.18 35.51
N SER A 210 9.69 7.87 36.61
CA SER A 210 9.06 7.73 37.92
C SER A 210 8.41 9.07 38.27
N ALA A 211 7.09 9.01 38.52
CA ALA A 211 6.32 10.10 39.07
C ALA A 211 6.62 10.31 40.54
#